data_e5a0b8eb069e86514a01e0b68b69ff09
#
_entry.id   e5a0b8eb069e86514a01e0b68b69ff09
#
_cell.length_a   1.000
_cell.length_b   1.000
_cell.length_c   1.000
_cell.angle_alpha   90.00
_cell.angle_beta   90.00
_cell.angle_gamma   90.00
#
_symmetry.space_group_name_H-M   'P 1'
#
loop_
_entity.id
_entity.type
_entity.pdbx_description
1 polymer ?
#
loop_
_entity_poly.entity_id
_entity_poly.type
_entity_poly.pdbx_seq_one_letter_code
_entity_poly.pdbx_strand_id
1 'polypeptide(L)'
;MKQIFESDQISFVEVSESLVNDYLIMVNDDEHVGKHIHGRIGSALEPYTMEQEYEWIRKTLESKAVAFSMLEKRSGAFIGNIELMNLSNYDAELGIALTATKQDMGYGTEAVSALVGYGFHTLGLKRVFLRTNHDNARAIHVYKNCGFQEYDRTDQHICMEIKR
;
A
#
# COMPACT_ATOMS: atom_id res chain seq x y z
N MET A 1 -14.67 -2.47 12.66
CA MET A 1 -13.27 -2.69 12.21
C MET A 1 -12.32 -2.21 13.30
N LYS A 2 -11.28 -2.96 13.52
CA LYS A 2 -10.30 -2.60 14.55
C LYS A 2 -9.28 -1.60 14.00
N GLN A 3 -9.23 -0.42 14.61
CA GLN A 3 -8.20 0.56 14.33
C GLN A 3 -6.89 0.17 15.02
N ILE A 4 -5.78 0.24 14.29
CA ILE A 4 -4.46 -0.13 14.78
C ILE A 4 -3.65 1.12 15.14
N PHE A 5 -3.63 2.11 14.25
CA PHE A 5 -3.03 3.42 14.49
C PHE A 5 -3.69 4.46 13.59
N GLU A 6 -3.26 5.70 13.69
CA GLU A 6 -3.79 6.79 12.88
C GLU A 6 -2.74 7.86 12.58
N SER A 7 -3.02 8.66 11.57
CA SER A 7 -2.31 9.89 11.25
C SER A 7 -3.29 11.07 11.28
N ASP A 8 -2.94 12.21 10.72
CA ASP A 8 -3.81 13.39 10.77
C ASP A 8 -5.19 13.15 10.14
N GLN A 9 -5.21 12.58 8.94
CA GLN A 9 -6.43 12.40 8.16
C GLN A 9 -6.85 10.93 7.98
N ILE A 10 -5.99 9.99 8.35
CA ILE A 10 -6.16 8.57 8.03
C ILE A 10 -6.27 7.73 9.30
N SER A 11 -7.28 6.85 9.33
CA SER A 11 -7.34 5.72 10.26
C SER A 11 -6.83 4.47 9.56
N PHE A 12 -5.84 3.80 10.15
CA PHE A 12 -5.31 2.53 9.67
C PHE A 12 -5.99 1.39 10.45
N VAL A 13 -6.76 0.59 9.73
CA VAL A 13 -7.59 -0.46 10.32
C VAL A 13 -7.17 -1.83 9.78
N GLU A 14 -7.51 -2.89 10.52
CA GLU A 14 -7.36 -4.25 10.00
C GLU A 14 -8.15 -4.41 8.71
N VAL A 15 -7.61 -5.20 7.76
CA VAL A 15 -8.38 -5.59 6.57
C VAL A 15 -9.67 -6.29 6.98
N SER A 16 -10.75 -6.09 6.24
CA SER A 16 -12.08 -6.54 6.66
C SER A 16 -12.94 -6.92 5.47
N GLU A 17 -13.75 -7.96 5.65
CA GLU A 17 -14.76 -8.35 4.66
C GLU A 17 -15.78 -7.24 4.39
N SER A 18 -16.02 -6.35 5.36
CA SER A 18 -16.92 -5.21 5.17
C SER A 18 -16.43 -4.22 4.11
N LEU A 19 -15.15 -4.27 3.73
CA LEU A 19 -14.53 -3.42 2.71
C LEU A 19 -14.31 -4.15 1.38
N VAL A 20 -14.80 -5.37 1.22
CA VAL A 20 -14.52 -6.20 0.04
C VAL A 20 -14.94 -5.53 -1.26
N ASN A 21 -16.06 -4.82 -1.27
CA ASN A 21 -16.52 -4.09 -2.46
C ASN A 21 -15.56 -2.94 -2.82
N ASP A 22 -15.06 -2.23 -1.83
CA ASP A 22 -14.06 -1.18 -2.04
C ASP A 22 -12.76 -1.75 -2.60
N TYR A 23 -12.31 -2.90 -2.08
CA TYR A 23 -11.12 -3.58 -2.59
C TYR A 23 -11.30 -3.97 -4.05
N LEU A 24 -12.46 -4.58 -4.41
CA LEU A 24 -12.74 -4.99 -5.78
C LEU A 24 -12.76 -3.82 -6.76
N ILE A 25 -13.39 -2.72 -6.38
CA ILE A 25 -13.40 -1.50 -7.19
C ILE A 25 -11.98 -1.00 -7.43
N MET A 26 -11.17 -0.96 -6.37
CA MET A 26 -9.80 -0.48 -6.46
C MET A 26 -8.92 -1.38 -7.33
N VAL A 27 -8.86 -2.68 -7.04
CA VAL A 27 -7.92 -3.59 -7.74
C VAL A 27 -8.33 -3.86 -9.18
N ASN A 28 -9.60 -3.71 -9.53
CA ASN A 28 -10.12 -3.90 -10.89
C ASN A 28 -10.13 -2.62 -11.72
N ASP A 29 -9.72 -1.50 -11.15
CA ASP A 29 -9.48 -0.25 -11.88
C ASP A 29 -8.11 -0.34 -12.58
N ASP A 30 -8.09 -0.95 -13.76
CA ASP A 30 -6.82 -1.20 -14.49
C ASP A 30 -6.14 0.09 -14.93
N GLU A 31 -6.89 1.13 -15.21
CA GLU A 31 -6.34 2.41 -15.66
C GLU A 31 -5.53 3.11 -14.56
N HIS A 32 -6.03 3.13 -13.33
CA HIS A 32 -5.45 3.92 -12.25
C HIS A 32 -4.65 3.09 -11.25
N VAL A 33 -4.98 1.83 -11.05
CA VAL A 33 -4.42 0.99 -10.00
C VAL A 33 -3.86 -0.33 -10.53
N GLY A 34 -4.67 -1.10 -11.24
CA GLY A 34 -4.35 -2.48 -11.63
C GLY A 34 -3.04 -2.61 -12.38
N LYS A 35 -2.74 -1.68 -13.29
CA LYS A 35 -1.51 -1.68 -14.08
C LYS A 35 -0.24 -1.55 -13.24
N HIS A 36 -0.33 -1.09 -12.01
CA HIS A 36 0.80 -0.88 -11.10
C HIS A 36 0.91 -1.94 -9.99
N ILE A 37 -0.03 -2.89 -9.94
CA ILE A 37 0.02 -3.97 -8.96
C ILE A 37 1.01 -5.03 -9.43
N HIS A 38 1.96 -5.39 -8.55
CA HIS A 38 2.94 -6.43 -8.83
C HIS A 38 2.28 -7.77 -9.19
N GLY A 39 2.78 -8.40 -10.26
CA GLY A 39 2.21 -9.64 -10.80
C GLY A 39 1.08 -9.42 -11.80
N ARG A 40 0.59 -8.19 -11.95
CA ARG A 40 -0.36 -7.81 -12.99
C ARG A 40 0.35 -7.05 -14.12
N ILE A 41 1.28 -7.70 -14.78
CA ILE A 41 1.99 -7.11 -15.92
C ILE A 41 1.33 -7.57 -17.21
N GLY A 42 0.78 -6.62 -17.94
CA GLY A 42 0.35 -6.79 -19.33
C GLY A 42 -0.99 -7.45 -19.53
N SER A 43 -1.68 -7.04 -20.57
CA SER A 43 -2.87 -7.57 -21.24
C SER A 43 -3.99 -8.16 -20.37
N ALA A 44 -5.20 -7.73 -20.62
CA ALA A 44 -6.50 -8.38 -20.30
C ALA A 44 -6.41 -9.45 -19.22
N LEU A 45 -6.03 -9.06 -18.03
CA LEU A 45 -6.06 -9.95 -16.89
C LEU A 45 -7.54 -10.12 -16.48
N GLU A 46 -7.90 -11.35 -16.19
CA GLU A 46 -9.20 -11.63 -15.59
C GLU A 46 -9.38 -10.74 -14.36
N PRO A 47 -10.53 -10.08 -14.20
CA PRO A 47 -10.80 -9.29 -13.01
C PRO A 47 -10.68 -10.13 -11.74
N TYR A 48 -10.20 -9.53 -10.65
CA TYR A 48 -10.29 -10.15 -9.34
C TYR A 48 -11.74 -10.38 -8.97
N THR A 49 -12.03 -11.56 -8.41
CA THR A 49 -13.36 -11.93 -7.93
C THR A 49 -13.49 -11.63 -6.43
N MET A 50 -14.73 -11.52 -5.98
CA MET A 50 -15.05 -11.38 -4.55
C MET A 50 -14.47 -12.54 -3.74
N GLU A 51 -14.50 -13.76 -4.27
CA GLU A 51 -13.95 -14.94 -3.62
C GLU A 51 -12.42 -14.82 -3.41
N GLN A 52 -11.70 -14.32 -4.41
CA GLN A 52 -10.26 -14.06 -4.29
C GLN A 52 -9.94 -13.00 -3.22
N GLU A 53 -10.76 -11.97 -3.12
CA GLU A 53 -10.59 -10.94 -2.09
C GLU A 53 -10.89 -11.48 -0.69
N TYR A 54 -11.92 -12.29 -0.52
CA TYR A 54 -12.18 -12.97 0.76
C TYR A 54 -11.02 -13.88 1.16
N GLU A 55 -10.47 -14.62 0.23
CA GLU A 55 -9.29 -15.47 0.46
C GLU A 55 -8.08 -14.64 0.89
N TRP A 56 -7.83 -13.51 0.23
CA TRP A 56 -6.75 -12.60 0.59
C TRP A 56 -6.94 -12.02 2.00
N ILE A 57 -8.16 -11.57 2.33
CA ILE A 57 -8.49 -11.05 3.66
C ILE A 57 -8.20 -12.13 4.73
N ARG A 58 -8.71 -13.34 4.51
CA ARG A 58 -8.54 -14.45 5.43
C ARG A 58 -7.07 -14.76 5.67
N LYS A 59 -6.30 -14.92 4.60
CA LYS A 59 -4.85 -15.20 4.69
C LYS A 59 -4.10 -14.08 5.40
N THR A 60 -4.43 -12.83 5.11
CA THR A 60 -3.81 -11.66 5.73
C THR A 60 -4.03 -11.66 7.24
N LEU A 61 -5.25 -11.91 7.69
CA LEU A 61 -5.59 -11.95 9.12
C LEU A 61 -4.94 -13.15 9.81
N GLU A 62 -4.98 -14.34 9.23
CA GLU A 62 -4.40 -15.56 9.80
C GLU A 62 -2.88 -15.48 9.93
N SER A 63 -2.20 -14.91 8.94
CA SER A 63 -0.74 -14.77 8.94
C SER A 63 -0.26 -13.62 9.82
N LYS A 64 -1.16 -12.80 10.35
CA LYS A 64 -0.84 -11.56 11.07
C LYS A 64 0.07 -10.64 10.26
N ALA A 65 -0.16 -10.59 8.96
CA ALA A 65 0.57 -9.72 8.05
C ALA A 65 0.43 -8.24 8.48
N VAL A 66 1.47 -7.46 8.24
CA VAL A 66 1.43 -6.00 8.47
C VAL A 66 0.76 -5.35 7.26
N ALA A 67 -0.55 -5.43 7.22
CA ALA A 67 -1.37 -4.91 6.13
C ALA A 67 -2.60 -4.21 6.71
N PHE A 68 -2.87 -3.02 6.22
CA PHE A 68 -3.93 -2.15 6.74
C PHE A 68 -4.78 -1.59 5.61
N SER A 69 -6.08 -1.48 5.88
CA SER A 69 -6.95 -0.63 5.10
C SER A 69 -6.92 0.78 5.67
N MET A 70 -7.00 1.76 4.79
CA MET A 70 -6.97 3.17 5.14
C MET A 70 -8.35 3.79 4.95
N LEU A 71 -8.84 4.43 5.98
CA LEU A 71 -10.12 5.15 5.96
C LEU A 71 -9.88 6.63 6.25
N GLU A 72 -10.59 7.48 5.53
CA GLU A 72 -10.60 8.91 5.81
C GLU A 72 -11.29 9.17 7.17
N LYS A 73 -10.59 9.76 8.11
CA LYS A 73 -11.12 9.97 9.47
C LYS A 73 -12.44 10.75 9.48
N ARG A 74 -12.54 11.76 8.62
CA ARG A 74 -13.70 12.65 8.60
C ARG A 74 -14.98 11.98 8.10
N SER A 75 -14.90 11.14 7.08
CA SER A 75 -16.06 10.55 6.41
C SER A 75 -16.21 9.05 6.59
N GLY A 76 -15.15 8.37 6.99
CA GLY A 76 -15.08 6.90 6.98
C GLY A 76 -14.88 6.30 5.58
N ALA A 77 -14.69 7.12 4.55
CA ALA A 77 -14.53 6.65 3.19
C ALA A 77 -13.22 5.87 3.02
N PHE A 78 -13.28 4.80 2.22
CA PHE A 78 -12.11 4.00 1.88
C PHE A 78 -11.12 4.80 1.02
N ILE A 79 -9.85 4.75 1.40
CA ILE A 79 -8.74 5.41 0.70
C ILE A 79 -7.93 4.42 -0.11
N GLY A 80 -7.63 3.27 0.46
CA GLY A 80 -6.77 2.27 -0.15
C GLY A 80 -6.22 1.28 0.87
N ASN A 81 -5.24 0.48 0.44
CA ASN A 81 -4.53 -0.46 1.30
C ASN A 81 -3.04 -0.17 1.30
N ILE A 82 -2.38 -0.43 2.41
CA ILE A 82 -0.93 -0.25 2.57
C ILE A 82 -0.38 -1.41 3.40
N GLU A 83 0.84 -1.86 3.08
CA GLU A 83 1.43 -3.02 3.75
C GLU A 83 2.95 -2.96 3.83
N LEU A 84 3.50 -3.74 4.76
CA LEU A 84 4.91 -4.09 4.84
C LEU A 84 5.05 -5.59 4.60
N MET A 85 5.66 -5.93 3.48
CA MET A 85 5.89 -7.32 3.03
C MET A 85 7.31 -7.77 3.32
N ASN A 86 7.56 -9.07 3.24
CA ASN A 86 8.90 -9.66 3.38
C ASN A 86 9.62 -9.19 4.64
N LEU A 87 8.89 -9.17 5.74
CA LEU A 87 9.36 -8.66 7.02
C LEU A 87 10.54 -9.46 7.55
N SER A 88 11.63 -8.77 7.87
CA SER A 88 12.78 -9.31 8.59
C SER A 88 13.01 -8.56 9.90
N ASN A 89 14.03 -8.92 10.65
CA ASN A 89 14.44 -8.16 11.84
C ASN A 89 15.07 -6.81 11.52
N TYR A 90 15.37 -6.56 10.24
CA TYR A 90 16.06 -5.36 9.79
C TYR A 90 15.19 -4.49 8.89
N ASP A 91 14.50 -5.08 7.93
CA ASP A 91 13.77 -4.34 6.91
C ASP A 91 12.46 -4.98 6.48
N ALA A 92 11.70 -4.25 5.68
CA ALA A 92 10.50 -4.73 5.03
C ALA A 92 10.28 -3.97 3.71
N GLU A 93 9.52 -4.58 2.82
CA GLU A 93 9.10 -3.99 1.55
C GLU A 93 7.74 -3.34 1.67
N LEU A 94 7.65 -2.05 1.31
CA LEU A 94 6.40 -1.29 1.34
C LEU A 94 5.62 -1.47 0.05
N GLY A 95 4.31 -1.72 0.18
CA GLY A 95 3.35 -1.69 -0.90
C GLY A 95 2.17 -0.79 -0.55
N ILE A 96 1.66 -0.03 -1.51
CA ILE A 96 0.51 0.84 -1.34
C ILE A 96 -0.32 0.89 -2.62
N ALA A 97 -1.63 0.90 -2.46
CA ALA A 97 -2.58 1.17 -3.53
C ALA A 97 -3.66 2.12 -3.02
N LEU A 98 -3.96 3.17 -3.78
CA LEU A 98 -5.04 4.12 -3.48
C LEU A 98 -6.13 3.98 -4.53
N THR A 99 -7.38 3.97 -4.08
CA THR A 99 -8.52 4.01 -5.01
C THR A 99 -8.50 5.32 -5.81
N ALA A 100 -8.94 5.28 -7.07
CA ALA A 100 -8.78 6.39 -8.02
C ALA A 100 -9.26 7.74 -7.49
N THR A 101 -10.42 7.74 -6.81
CA THR A 101 -11.03 8.98 -6.27
C THR A 101 -10.26 9.60 -5.12
N LYS A 102 -9.28 8.87 -4.56
CA LYS A 102 -8.45 9.33 -3.44
C LYS A 102 -7.00 9.61 -3.82
N GLN A 103 -6.68 9.51 -5.10
CA GLN A 103 -5.36 9.88 -5.62
C GLN A 103 -5.21 11.39 -5.77
N ASP A 104 -3.97 11.88 -5.76
CA ASP A 104 -3.61 13.30 -5.94
C ASP A 104 -4.22 14.25 -4.89
N MET A 105 -4.47 13.75 -3.67
CA MET A 105 -5.05 14.50 -2.56
C MET A 105 -4.14 14.54 -1.33
N GLY A 106 -2.90 14.06 -1.44
CA GLY A 106 -1.94 14.03 -0.34
C GLY A 106 -2.01 12.78 0.56
N TYR A 107 -2.97 11.90 0.37
CA TYR A 107 -3.10 10.68 1.19
C TYR A 107 -1.92 9.73 1.03
N GLY A 108 -1.37 9.59 -0.18
CA GLY A 108 -0.23 8.71 -0.42
C GLY A 108 0.98 9.11 0.40
N THR A 109 1.34 10.38 0.40
CA THR A 109 2.46 10.92 1.17
C THR A 109 2.24 10.74 2.67
N GLU A 110 1.05 11.07 3.16
CA GLU A 110 0.70 10.90 4.57
C GLU A 110 0.76 9.42 5.00
N ALA A 111 0.17 8.53 4.19
CA ALA A 111 0.12 7.11 4.49
C ALA A 111 1.49 6.45 4.51
N VAL A 112 2.32 6.75 3.51
CA VAL A 112 3.69 6.20 3.42
C VAL A 112 4.53 6.67 4.60
N SER A 113 4.49 7.96 4.94
CA SER A 113 5.21 8.50 6.09
C SER A 113 4.74 7.86 7.39
N ALA A 114 3.44 7.67 7.57
CA ALA A 114 2.89 7.05 8.77
C ALA A 114 3.31 5.59 8.91
N LEU A 115 3.28 4.82 7.82
CA LEU A 115 3.69 3.40 7.85
C LEU A 115 5.19 3.23 8.06
N VAL A 116 6.01 4.09 7.45
CA VAL A 116 7.47 4.11 7.72
C VAL A 116 7.74 4.37 9.20
N GLY A 117 7.05 5.35 9.78
CA GLY A 117 7.14 5.63 11.22
C GLY A 117 6.73 4.43 12.08
N TYR A 118 5.63 3.77 11.75
CA TYR A 118 5.19 2.55 12.40
C TYR A 118 6.25 1.44 12.30
N GLY A 119 6.82 1.24 11.12
CA GLY A 119 7.89 0.27 10.91
C GLY A 119 9.12 0.55 11.77
N PHE A 120 9.57 1.79 11.82
CA PHE A 120 10.76 2.18 12.59
C PHE A 120 10.51 2.15 14.10
N HIS A 121 9.40 2.73 14.58
CA HIS A 121 9.17 2.94 16.01
C HIS A 121 8.42 1.79 16.68
N THR A 122 7.51 1.13 15.99
CA THR A 122 6.72 0.03 16.56
C THR A 122 7.34 -1.32 16.26
N LEU A 123 7.82 -1.55 15.03
CA LEU A 123 8.40 -2.83 14.63
C LEU A 123 9.92 -2.89 14.79
N GLY A 124 10.58 -1.77 15.05
CA GLY A 124 12.03 -1.71 15.25
C GLY A 124 12.85 -1.88 13.98
N LEU A 125 12.25 -1.65 12.82
CA LEU A 125 12.95 -1.75 11.53
C LEU A 125 14.01 -0.67 11.40
N LYS A 126 15.05 -0.96 10.61
CA LYS A 126 16.14 -0.04 10.27
C LYS A 126 16.08 0.45 8.84
N ARG A 127 15.29 -0.23 8.02
CA ARG A 127 15.17 0.06 6.58
C ARG A 127 13.78 -0.30 6.10
N VAL A 128 13.21 0.55 5.25
CA VAL A 128 12.03 0.22 4.44
C VAL A 128 12.40 0.43 2.99
N PHE A 129 12.14 -0.54 2.15
CA PHE A 129 12.43 -0.46 0.73
C PHE A 129 11.16 -0.71 -0.09
N LEU A 130 11.21 -0.39 -1.36
CA LEU A 130 10.12 -0.60 -2.28
C LEU A 130 10.64 -0.73 -3.71
N ARG A 131 9.76 -1.24 -4.55
CA ARG A 131 9.96 -1.35 -5.97
C ARG A 131 8.72 -0.79 -6.66
N THR A 132 8.91 0.09 -7.63
CA THR A 132 7.82 0.67 -8.39
C THR A 132 8.16 0.69 -9.87
N ASN A 133 7.14 0.70 -10.74
CA ASN A 133 7.34 0.82 -12.18
C ASN A 133 7.98 2.17 -12.48
N HIS A 134 8.96 2.19 -13.41
CA HIS A 134 9.66 3.43 -13.75
C HIS A 134 8.76 4.50 -14.37
N ASP A 135 7.61 4.12 -14.93
CA ASP A 135 6.61 5.03 -15.51
C ASP A 135 5.55 5.50 -14.50
N ASN A 136 5.60 5.02 -13.26
CA ASN A 136 4.68 5.45 -12.22
C ASN A 136 5.17 6.74 -11.54
N ALA A 137 5.11 7.85 -12.29
CA ALA A 137 5.63 9.15 -11.85
C ALA A 137 4.98 9.63 -10.55
N ARG A 138 3.68 9.37 -10.36
CA ARG A 138 2.95 9.74 -9.14
C ARG A 138 3.55 9.06 -7.91
N ALA A 139 3.74 7.75 -7.97
CA ALA A 139 4.29 6.98 -6.86
C ALA A 139 5.72 7.42 -6.54
N ILE A 140 6.57 7.57 -7.55
CA ILE A 140 7.95 8.03 -7.39
C ILE A 140 8.00 9.38 -6.69
N HIS A 141 7.13 10.31 -7.09
CA HIS A 141 7.03 11.63 -6.46
C HIS A 141 6.66 11.51 -4.96
N VAL A 142 5.68 10.67 -4.63
CA VAL A 142 5.27 10.40 -3.25
C VAL A 142 6.45 9.87 -2.43
N TYR A 143 7.15 8.87 -2.94
CA TYR A 143 8.25 8.25 -2.21
C TYR A 143 9.42 9.23 -1.98
N LYS A 144 9.77 10.02 -2.98
CA LYS A 144 10.79 11.07 -2.84
C LYS A 144 10.39 12.10 -1.76
N ASN A 145 9.14 12.52 -1.75
CA ASN A 145 8.63 13.45 -0.74
C ASN A 145 8.68 12.86 0.68
N CYS A 146 8.61 11.54 0.80
CA CYS A 146 8.71 10.84 2.08
C CYS A 146 10.15 10.56 2.52
N GLY A 147 11.15 10.92 1.70
CA GLY A 147 12.57 10.74 2.02
C GLY A 147 13.21 9.48 1.45
N PHE A 148 12.49 8.73 0.63
CA PHE A 148 13.07 7.57 -0.08
C PHE A 148 14.07 8.02 -1.12
N GLN A 149 15.16 7.25 -1.26
CA GLN A 149 16.20 7.46 -2.26
C GLN A 149 16.32 6.23 -3.15
N GLU A 150 16.55 6.46 -4.44
CA GLU A 150 16.81 5.38 -5.39
C GLU A 150 18.14 4.72 -5.06
N TYR A 151 18.16 3.38 -5.01
CA TYR A 151 19.39 2.62 -4.78
C TYR A 151 19.67 1.60 -5.89
N ASP A 152 18.68 1.29 -6.73
CA ASP A 152 18.83 0.38 -7.85
C ASP A 152 17.77 0.68 -8.91
N ARG A 153 18.03 0.22 -10.14
CA ARG A 153 17.14 0.40 -11.28
C ARG A 153 17.27 -0.76 -12.24
N THR A 154 16.13 -1.26 -12.70
CA THR A 154 16.03 -2.22 -13.80
C THR A 154 15.35 -1.56 -15.00
N ASP A 155 15.19 -2.30 -16.12
CA ASP A 155 14.48 -1.79 -17.30
C ASP A 155 13.02 -1.42 -17.01
N GLN A 156 12.40 -2.07 -16.01
CA GLN A 156 11.00 -1.93 -15.70
C GLN A 156 10.74 -1.24 -14.37
N HIS A 157 11.68 -1.30 -13.43
CA HIS A 157 11.47 -0.87 -12.04
C HIS A 157 12.54 0.09 -11.55
N ILE A 158 12.12 0.94 -10.61
CA ILE A 158 12.99 1.73 -9.75
C ILE A 158 12.88 1.17 -8.35
N CYS A 159 14.02 0.91 -7.71
CA CYS A 159 14.11 0.45 -6.33
C CYS A 159 14.52 1.61 -5.43
N MET A 160 13.75 1.84 -4.40
CA MET A 160 13.97 2.97 -3.48
C MET A 160 13.99 2.49 -2.03
N GLU A 161 14.70 3.21 -1.19
CA GLU A 161 14.79 2.89 0.24
C GLU A 161 14.83 4.12 1.13
N ILE A 162 14.42 3.93 2.38
CA ILE A 162 14.63 4.88 3.47
C ILE A 162 15.20 4.11 4.65
N LYS A 163 16.22 4.70 5.29
CA LYS A 163 16.91 4.11 6.44
C LYS A 163 16.72 5.00 7.67
N ARG A 164 16.62 4.36 8.80
CA ARG A 164 16.55 5.03 10.08
C ARG A 164 17.94 5.49 10.54
#